data_b71331dfdbb214e2cb4bba60a025bd36
#
_entry.id   b71331dfdbb214e2cb4bba60a025bd36
#
_cell.length_a   1.000
_cell.length_b   1.000
_cell.length_c   1.000
_cell.angle_alpha   90.00
_cell.angle_beta   90.00
_cell.angle_gamma   90.00
#
_symmetry.space_group_name_H-M   'P 1'
#
loop_
_entity.id
_entity.type
_entity.pdbx_description
1 polymer ?
#
loop_
_entity_poly.entity_id
_entity_poly.type
_entity_poly.pdbx_seq_one_letter_code
_entity_poly.pdbx_strand_id
1 'polypeptide(L)'
;MNRKAAYYFVFAISFLLFPIVQNYIRPNYEGDNELVVYFLGVAPNFLPGVGLPALLYVLIPEVFESHTSLLRNRLYWSVAISITGLVGNEFVTLFTLGQGVFDWNDIVWTIIGAGLFVAIHREINKS
;
A
#
# COMPACT_ATOMS: atom_id res chain seq x y z
N MET A 1 -6.40 -17.23 13.66
CA MET A 1 -5.75 -16.97 12.34
C MET A 1 -4.23 -16.97 12.53
N ASN A 2 -3.49 -17.70 11.70
CA ASN A 2 -2.05 -17.68 11.81
C ASN A 2 -1.49 -16.37 11.23
N ARG A 3 -0.23 -16.07 11.56
CA ARG A 3 0.37 -14.80 11.15
C ARG A 3 0.42 -14.61 9.64
N LYS A 4 0.80 -15.66 8.92
CA LYS A 4 0.88 -15.60 7.46
C LYS A 4 -0.47 -15.29 6.85
N ALA A 5 -1.53 -15.95 7.33
CA ALA A 5 -2.88 -15.70 6.86
C ALA A 5 -3.33 -14.26 7.14
N ALA A 6 -2.92 -13.70 8.29
CA ALA A 6 -3.25 -12.31 8.62
C ALA A 6 -2.66 -11.33 7.60
N TYR A 7 -1.41 -11.55 7.17
CA TYR A 7 -0.79 -10.69 6.16
C TYR A 7 -1.48 -10.81 4.80
N TYR A 8 -1.83 -12.03 4.39
CA TYR A 8 -2.58 -12.22 3.15
C TYR A 8 -3.95 -11.55 3.23
N PHE A 9 -4.57 -11.59 4.39
CA PHE A 9 -5.86 -10.95 4.61
C PHE A 9 -5.75 -9.42 4.47
N VAL A 10 -4.71 -8.82 5.04
CA VAL A 10 -4.46 -7.37 4.91
C VAL A 10 -4.26 -7.01 3.43
N PHE A 11 -3.45 -7.78 2.72
CA PHE A 11 -3.23 -7.58 1.29
C PHE A 11 -4.54 -7.70 0.50
N ALA A 12 -5.30 -8.76 0.74
CA ALA A 12 -6.52 -9.03 0.00
C ALA A 12 -7.56 -7.93 0.20
N ILE A 13 -7.76 -7.48 1.45
CA ILE A 13 -8.71 -6.41 1.73
C ILE A 13 -8.27 -5.11 1.07
N SER A 14 -6.99 -4.76 1.17
CA SER A 14 -6.47 -3.52 0.61
C SER A 14 -6.65 -3.47 -0.91
N PHE A 15 -6.30 -4.55 -1.59
CA PHE A 15 -6.39 -4.61 -3.05
C PHE A 15 -7.80 -4.91 -3.55
N LEU A 16 -8.69 -5.42 -2.70
CA LEU A 16 -10.10 -5.54 -3.03
C LEU A 16 -10.81 -4.20 -2.93
N LEU A 17 -10.48 -3.42 -1.88
CA LEU A 17 -11.06 -2.09 -1.69
C LEU A 17 -10.58 -1.09 -2.74
N PHE A 18 -9.36 -1.26 -3.25
CA PHE A 18 -8.79 -0.33 -4.22
C PHE A 18 -9.69 -0.15 -5.44
N PRO A 19 -10.05 -1.21 -6.20
CA PRO A 19 -10.93 -1.02 -7.36
C PRO A 19 -12.35 -0.61 -6.97
N ILE A 20 -12.83 -1.02 -5.82
CA ILE A 20 -14.16 -0.62 -5.36
C ILE A 20 -14.22 0.89 -5.15
N VAL A 21 -13.22 1.46 -4.46
CA VAL A 21 -13.16 2.91 -4.24
C VAL A 21 -12.91 3.64 -5.55
N GLN A 22 -11.95 3.18 -6.34
CA GLN A 22 -11.52 3.87 -7.55
C GLN A 22 -12.60 3.86 -8.64
N ASN A 23 -13.27 2.73 -8.83
CA ASN A 23 -14.16 2.54 -9.96
C ASN A 23 -15.65 2.65 -9.62
N TYR A 24 -16.01 2.52 -8.35
CA TYR A 24 -17.41 2.51 -7.90
C TYR A 24 -17.76 3.70 -7.02
N ILE A 25 -17.07 3.84 -5.90
CA ILE A 25 -17.43 4.85 -4.90
C ILE A 25 -17.08 6.25 -5.39
N ARG A 26 -15.86 6.43 -5.87
CA ARG A 26 -15.38 7.74 -6.30
C ARG A 26 -16.18 8.32 -7.47
N PRO A 27 -16.43 7.55 -8.56
CA PRO A 27 -17.21 8.11 -9.67
C PRO A 27 -18.68 8.34 -9.35
N ASN A 28 -19.25 7.59 -8.41
CA ASN A 28 -20.67 7.64 -8.07
C ASN A 28 -20.99 8.52 -6.87
N TYR A 29 -19.97 9.12 -6.27
CA TYR A 29 -20.21 10.01 -5.12
C TYR A 29 -20.70 11.36 -5.64
N GLU A 30 -21.91 11.73 -5.22
CA GLU A 30 -22.58 12.96 -5.65
C GLU A 30 -22.64 14.02 -4.55
N GLY A 31 -22.10 13.73 -3.36
CA GLY A 31 -22.13 14.64 -2.22
C GLY A 31 -21.11 15.77 -2.33
N ASP A 32 -21.32 16.82 -1.56
CA ASP A 32 -20.50 18.02 -1.53
C ASP A 32 -19.49 18.05 -0.39
N ASN A 33 -19.38 16.98 0.38
CA ASN A 33 -18.50 16.95 1.54
C ASN A 33 -17.05 16.92 1.09
N GLU A 34 -16.33 18.00 1.36
CA GLU A 34 -14.91 18.15 0.92
C GLU A 34 -14.01 17.10 1.52
N LEU A 35 -14.26 16.69 2.78
CA LEU A 35 -13.45 15.65 3.41
C LEU A 35 -13.63 14.30 2.74
N VAL A 36 -14.88 13.95 2.38
CA VAL A 36 -15.14 12.69 1.69
C VAL A 36 -14.48 12.68 0.31
N VAL A 37 -14.60 13.77 -0.44
CA VAL A 37 -13.95 13.89 -1.75
C VAL A 37 -12.44 13.76 -1.62
N TYR A 38 -11.86 14.40 -0.61
CA TYR A 38 -10.41 14.32 -0.37
C TYR A 38 -9.98 12.89 -0.09
N PHE A 39 -10.66 12.20 0.82
CA PHE A 39 -10.29 10.82 1.17
C PHE A 39 -10.49 9.85 0.02
N LEU A 40 -11.53 10.05 -0.79
CA LEU A 40 -11.72 9.23 -1.98
C LEU A 40 -10.59 9.45 -3.00
N GLY A 41 -10.05 10.66 -3.05
CA GLY A 41 -8.93 10.98 -3.92
C GLY A 41 -7.61 10.36 -3.49
N VAL A 42 -7.39 10.18 -2.18
CA VAL A 42 -6.12 9.64 -1.68
C VAL A 42 -6.15 8.14 -1.41
N ALA A 43 -7.34 7.53 -1.35
CA ALA A 43 -7.46 6.09 -1.10
C ALA A 43 -6.67 5.24 -2.08
N PRO A 44 -6.62 5.55 -3.39
CA PRO A 44 -5.81 4.77 -4.34
C PRO A 44 -4.32 4.75 -4.03
N ASN A 45 -3.82 5.69 -3.25
CA ASN A 45 -2.42 5.71 -2.81
C ASN A 45 -2.25 5.07 -1.44
N PHE A 46 -3.22 5.27 -0.57
CA PHE A 46 -3.20 4.74 0.79
C PHE A 46 -3.34 3.22 0.81
N LEU A 47 -4.31 2.69 0.07
CA LEU A 47 -4.62 1.25 0.11
C LEU A 47 -3.45 0.38 -0.37
N PRO A 48 -2.82 0.65 -1.54
CA PRO A 48 -1.63 -0.11 -1.91
C PRO A 48 -0.47 0.08 -0.95
N GLY A 49 -0.36 1.26 -0.31
CA GLY A 49 0.66 1.53 0.70
C GLY A 49 0.55 0.61 1.90
N VAL A 50 -0.67 0.17 2.24
CA VAL A 50 -0.91 -0.81 3.30
C VAL A 50 -0.72 -2.24 2.79
N GLY A 51 -1.32 -2.54 1.65
CA GLY A 51 -1.42 -3.92 1.17
C GLY A 51 -0.14 -4.47 0.56
N LEU A 52 0.60 -3.65 -0.19
CA LEU A 52 1.80 -4.13 -0.87
C LEU A 52 2.89 -4.57 0.12
N PRO A 53 3.20 -3.81 1.19
CA PRO A 53 4.16 -4.30 2.17
C PRO A 53 3.71 -5.60 2.84
N ALA A 54 2.41 -5.77 3.07
CA ALA A 54 1.89 -7.00 3.65
C ALA A 54 2.17 -8.20 2.76
N LEU A 55 1.95 -8.05 1.46
CA LEU A 55 2.25 -9.11 0.50
C LEU A 55 3.74 -9.42 0.45
N LEU A 56 4.58 -8.38 0.34
CA LEU A 56 6.03 -8.57 0.27
C LEU A 56 6.59 -9.19 1.53
N TYR A 57 6.04 -8.84 2.68
CA TYR A 57 6.50 -9.42 3.95
C TYR A 57 6.35 -10.94 3.97
N VAL A 58 5.30 -11.45 3.36
CA VAL A 58 5.08 -12.89 3.27
C VAL A 58 5.92 -13.52 2.15
N LEU A 59 6.07 -12.81 1.01
CA LEU A 59 6.75 -13.37 -0.15
C LEU A 59 8.27 -13.39 -0.04
N ILE A 60 8.87 -12.43 0.68
CA ILE A 60 10.34 -12.34 0.78
C ILE A 60 10.98 -13.66 1.20
N PRO A 61 10.53 -14.33 2.28
CA PRO A 61 11.16 -15.59 2.65
C PRO A 61 10.94 -16.72 1.65
N GLU A 62 9.90 -16.65 0.85
CA GLU A 62 9.62 -17.68 -0.14
C GLU A 62 10.43 -17.50 -1.42
N VAL A 63 10.75 -16.26 -1.78
CA VAL A 63 11.49 -15.94 -3.00
C VAL A 63 12.98 -15.87 -2.74
N PHE A 64 13.40 -15.35 -1.59
CA PHE A 64 14.81 -15.09 -1.27
C PHE A 64 15.27 -15.94 -0.08
N GLU A 65 15.09 -17.25 -0.16
CA GLU A 65 15.40 -18.19 0.93
C GLU A 65 16.84 -18.14 1.41
N SER A 66 17.77 -17.84 0.51
CA SER A 66 19.21 -17.85 0.83
C SER A 66 19.76 -16.48 1.21
N HIS A 67 18.95 -15.43 1.15
CA HIS A 67 19.42 -14.07 1.44
C HIS A 67 19.17 -13.69 2.89
N THR A 68 20.14 -13.99 3.76
CA THR A 68 20.04 -13.80 5.21
C THR A 68 19.72 -12.36 5.59
N SER A 69 20.31 -11.38 4.89
CA SER A 69 20.08 -9.97 5.17
C SER A 69 18.61 -9.57 4.91
N LEU A 70 18.04 -10.05 3.79
CA LEU A 70 16.65 -9.79 3.46
C LEU A 70 15.70 -10.43 4.47
N LEU A 71 16.00 -11.65 4.92
CA LEU A 71 15.18 -12.35 5.89
C LEU A 71 15.23 -11.68 7.26
N ARG A 72 16.42 -11.22 7.68
CA ARG A 72 16.59 -10.58 8.98
C ARG A 72 15.87 -9.23 9.04
N ASN A 73 15.96 -8.44 7.98
CA ASN A 73 15.37 -7.10 7.91
C ASN A 73 14.12 -7.08 7.03
N ARG A 74 13.36 -8.14 7.06
CA ARG A 74 12.21 -8.40 6.21
C ARG A 74 11.17 -7.28 6.26
N LEU A 75 10.87 -6.76 7.47
CA LEU A 75 9.94 -5.64 7.60
C LEU A 75 10.47 -4.40 6.89
N TYR A 76 11.73 -4.06 7.12
CA TYR A 76 12.36 -2.91 6.48
C TYR A 76 12.31 -3.02 4.96
N TRP A 77 12.72 -4.18 4.42
CA TRP A 77 12.75 -4.38 2.96
C TRP A 77 11.35 -4.40 2.36
N SER A 78 10.37 -4.96 3.04
CA SER A 78 8.98 -4.95 2.57
C SER A 78 8.46 -3.53 2.41
N VAL A 79 8.68 -2.69 3.41
CA VAL A 79 8.25 -1.30 3.39
C VAL A 79 9.04 -0.50 2.36
N ALA A 80 10.37 -0.64 2.35
CA ALA A 80 11.23 0.12 1.45
C ALA A 80 10.95 -0.18 -0.02
N ILE A 81 10.81 -1.45 -0.38
CA ILE A 81 10.51 -1.85 -1.75
C ILE A 81 9.13 -1.37 -2.16
N SER A 82 8.16 -1.47 -1.25
CA SER A 82 6.79 -1.01 -1.53
C SER A 82 6.73 0.48 -1.80
N ILE A 83 7.33 1.28 -0.93
CA ILE A 83 7.33 2.74 -1.10
C ILE A 83 8.07 3.11 -2.39
N THR A 84 9.24 2.50 -2.62
CA THR A 84 10.02 2.78 -3.83
C THR A 84 9.24 2.44 -5.09
N GLY A 85 8.58 1.28 -5.10
CA GLY A 85 7.78 0.85 -6.26
C GLY A 85 6.59 1.75 -6.52
N LEU A 86 5.86 2.10 -5.46
CA LEU A 86 4.66 2.94 -5.61
C LEU A 86 5.01 4.37 -6.00
N VAL A 87 6.03 4.95 -5.38
CA VAL A 87 6.50 6.29 -5.74
C VAL A 87 7.10 6.27 -7.15
N GLY A 88 7.87 5.24 -7.48
CA GLY A 88 8.45 5.09 -8.81
C GLY A 88 7.38 5.00 -9.89
N ASN A 89 6.26 4.34 -9.60
CA ASN A 89 5.14 4.24 -10.53
C ASN A 89 4.54 5.62 -10.82
N GLU A 90 4.47 6.50 -9.82
CA GLU A 90 4.01 7.87 -10.03
C GLU A 90 4.91 8.63 -11.01
N PHE A 91 6.23 8.50 -10.84
CA PHE A 91 7.18 9.13 -11.75
C PHE A 91 7.11 8.56 -13.15
N VAL A 92 6.98 7.23 -13.29
CA VAL A 92 6.86 6.58 -14.60
C VAL A 92 5.60 7.07 -15.31
N THR A 93 4.49 7.16 -14.61
CA THR A 93 3.23 7.64 -15.18
C THR A 93 3.39 9.08 -15.66
N LEU A 94 4.02 9.92 -14.86
CA LEU A 94 4.23 11.33 -15.20
C LEU A 94 5.10 11.49 -16.46
N PHE A 95 6.23 10.76 -16.52
CA PHE A 95 7.19 10.93 -17.61
C PHE A 95 6.81 10.17 -18.88
N THR A 96 6.14 9.02 -18.74
CA THR A 96 5.85 8.15 -19.89
C THR A 96 4.53 8.49 -20.55
N LEU A 97 3.48 8.69 -19.76
CA LEU A 97 2.14 8.93 -20.29
C LEU A 97 1.82 10.41 -20.45
N GLY A 98 2.63 11.28 -19.89
CA GLY A 98 2.38 12.72 -19.92
C GLY A 98 1.08 13.12 -19.26
N GLN A 99 0.50 12.24 -18.47
CA GLN A 99 -0.77 12.45 -17.80
C GLN A 99 -0.57 12.61 -16.31
N GLY A 100 -1.35 13.49 -15.73
CA GLY A 100 -1.34 13.71 -14.31
C GLY A 100 -0.33 14.76 -13.89
N VAL A 101 -0.59 15.34 -12.75
CA VAL A 101 0.28 16.28 -12.08
C VAL A 101 0.96 15.54 -10.94
N PHE A 102 2.27 15.71 -10.80
CA PHE A 102 2.97 15.15 -9.66
C PHE A 102 2.40 15.76 -8.38
N ASP A 103 1.88 14.93 -7.51
CA ASP A 103 1.23 15.39 -6.29
C ASP A 103 1.94 14.80 -5.08
N TRP A 104 2.57 15.67 -4.29
CA TRP A 104 3.22 15.28 -3.04
C TRP A 104 2.25 14.58 -2.09
N ASN A 105 0.97 14.92 -2.18
CA ASN A 105 -0.08 14.32 -1.38
C ASN A 105 -0.16 12.80 -1.59
N ASP A 106 0.04 12.34 -2.83
CA ASP A 106 0.03 10.92 -3.16
C ASP A 106 1.17 10.18 -2.46
N ILE A 107 2.35 10.79 -2.44
CA ILE A 107 3.51 10.22 -1.75
C ILE A 107 3.28 10.17 -0.24
N VAL A 108 2.75 11.25 0.32
CA VAL A 108 2.47 11.33 1.77
C VAL A 108 1.51 10.22 2.19
N TRP A 109 0.44 10.01 1.42
CA TRP A 109 -0.55 8.99 1.78
C TRP A 109 -0.04 7.56 1.54
N THR A 110 0.86 7.37 0.58
CA THR A 110 1.55 6.09 0.43
C THR A 110 2.39 5.79 1.69
N ILE A 111 3.11 6.78 2.19
CA ILE A 111 3.92 6.64 3.40
C ILE A 111 3.03 6.40 4.63
N ILE A 112 1.92 7.11 4.73
CA ILE A 112 0.95 6.91 5.82
C ILE A 112 0.41 5.48 5.78
N GLY A 113 0.10 4.97 4.60
CA GLY A 113 -0.34 3.58 4.43
C GLY A 113 0.71 2.58 4.91
N ALA A 114 1.97 2.80 4.55
CA ALA A 114 3.07 1.95 5.00
C ALA A 114 3.23 2.02 6.53
N GLY A 115 3.03 3.19 7.12
CA GLY A 115 3.05 3.36 8.57
C GLY A 115 1.93 2.57 9.24
N LEU A 116 0.74 2.58 8.66
CA LEU A 116 -0.37 1.77 9.15
C LEU A 116 -0.03 0.28 9.07
N PHE A 117 0.60 -0.15 7.98
CA PHE A 117 1.05 -1.55 7.87
C PHE A 117 2.01 -1.91 9.01
N VAL A 118 2.96 -1.03 9.35
CA VAL A 118 3.89 -1.28 10.46
C VAL A 118 3.13 -1.44 11.78
N ALA A 119 2.10 -0.61 12.00
CA ALA A 119 1.26 -0.73 13.19
C ALA A 119 0.52 -2.06 13.21
N ILE A 120 -0.05 -2.47 12.07
CA ILE A 120 -0.72 -3.76 11.94
C ILE A 120 0.25 -4.91 12.19
N HIS A 121 1.47 -4.81 11.64
CA HIS A 121 2.52 -5.80 11.84
C HIS A 121 2.83 -5.99 13.32
N ARG A 122 2.93 -4.89 14.06
CA ARG A 122 3.18 -4.95 15.51
C ARG A 122 2.05 -5.67 16.25
N GLU A 123 0.81 -5.38 15.87
CA GLU A 123 -0.36 -6.04 16.46
C GLU A 123 -0.38 -7.53 16.17
N ILE A 124 -0.08 -7.94 14.93
CA ILE A 124 -0.05 -9.35 14.54
C ILE A 124 1.00 -10.11 15.36
N ASN A 125 2.11 -9.48 15.67
CA ASN A 125 3.25 -10.14 16.33
C ASN A 125 3.25 -9.97 17.85
N LYS A 126 2.22 -9.37 18.45
CA LYS A 126 2.11 -9.21 19.90
C LYS A 126 1.77 -10.51 20.63
N SER A 127 1.10 -11.42 19.98
CA SER A 127 0.64 -12.67 20.60
C SER A 127 1.67 -13.79 20.55
#